data_6071edd99ca89c9d0c7f040fa46d05fe
#
_entry.id   6071edd99ca89c9d0c7f040fa46d05fe
#
_cell.length_a   1.000
_cell.length_b   1.000
_cell.length_c   1.000
_cell.angle_alpha   90.00
_cell.angle_beta   90.00
_cell.angle_gamma   90.00
#
_symmetry.space_group_name_H-M   'P 1'
#
loop_
_entity.id
_entity.type
_entity.pdbx_description
1 polymer ?
#
loop_
_entity_poly.entity_id
_entity_poly.type
_entity_poly.pdbx_seq_one_letter_code
_entity_poly.pdbx_strand_id
1 'polypeptide(L)'
;NNACGSAFDTLQVGLLPATPPLDLGADTSLCTGESFTLSITTPGVTILWPDGSTATNYNVTGTGIVFAEISNSCGTSYDTIQVNALPDVPALNLGVDQTLCPGEIITLTPGIANVQYLWQDGSTASSYQSTVEETIILIISNDCGSTSDTLEITESTQGPQVGLGNDIQVCAGETVTIQSGISGVSYLWQDGATSPAYTTNQSGVFILTVNNSCGADTDTIAVDISGVPPAPVLGPDTTLCEGITLLLISSADAGTSIE
;
A
#
# COMPACT_ATOMS: atom_id res chain seq x y z
N ASN A 1 -37.49 -3.50 85.99
CA ASN A 1 -38.20 -4.00 87.20
C ASN A 1 -38.58 -2.82 88.10
N ASN A 2 -39.82 -2.73 88.52
CA ASN A 2 -40.33 -1.84 89.57
C ASN A 2 -41.39 -2.58 90.39
N ALA A 3 -42.03 -1.93 91.41
CA ALA A 3 -43.04 -2.54 92.26
C ALA A 3 -44.31 -3.02 91.50
N CYS A 4 -44.50 -2.65 90.25
CA CYS A 4 -45.61 -3.02 89.38
C CYS A 4 -45.30 -4.17 88.40
N GLY A 5 -44.07 -4.68 88.40
CA GLY A 5 -43.66 -5.79 87.51
C GLY A 5 -42.36 -5.53 86.73
N SER A 6 -41.98 -6.46 85.81
CA SER A 6 -40.88 -6.40 84.96
C SER A 6 -41.36 -6.45 83.47
N ALA A 7 -40.86 -5.56 82.66
CA ALA A 7 -41.01 -5.62 81.21
C ALA A 7 -39.64 -6.03 80.56
N PHE A 8 -39.75 -6.84 79.58
CA PHE A 8 -38.57 -7.28 78.77
C PHE A 8 -38.84 -6.86 77.39
N ASP A 9 -37.76 -6.40 76.75
CA ASP A 9 -37.68 -6.22 75.33
C ASP A 9 -36.51 -7.08 74.78
N THR A 10 -36.65 -7.61 73.59
CA THR A 10 -35.64 -8.45 72.96
C THR A 10 -35.28 -7.83 71.62
N LEU A 11 -34.01 -7.45 71.47
CA LEU A 11 -33.47 -7.06 70.21
C LEU A 11 -32.83 -8.29 69.62
N GLN A 12 -33.29 -8.67 68.39
CA GLN A 12 -32.54 -9.64 67.54
C GLN A 12 -31.51 -8.90 66.70
N VAL A 13 -30.23 -9.23 66.89
CA VAL A 13 -29.14 -8.75 66.10
C VAL A 13 -28.77 -9.83 65.10
N GLY A 14 -29.10 -9.62 63.83
CA GLY A 14 -28.66 -10.44 62.73
C GLY A 14 -27.28 -9.95 62.17
N LEU A 15 -26.39 -10.87 61.91
CA LEU A 15 -25.17 -10.54 61.19
C LEU A 15 -25.42 -10.57 59.70
N LEU A 16 -25.16 -9.46 59.01
CA LEU A 16 -25.12 -9.42 57.56
C LEU A 16 -23.74 -9.91 57.06
N PRO A 17 -23.69 -10.62 55.94
CA PRO A 17 -22.41 -11.07 55.40
C PRO A 17 -21.55 -9.88 54.99
N ALA A 18 -20.26 -9.95 55.28
CA ALA A 18 -19.29 -8.97 54.79
C ALA A 18 -19.32 -8.92 53.25
N THR A 19 -18.95 -7.76 52.69
CA THR A 19 -18.80 -7.66 51.25
C THR A 19 -17.70 -8.61 50.76
N PRO A 20 -17.99 -9.54 49.85
CA PRO A 20 -16.97 -10.46 49.33
C PRO A 20 -15.92 -9.71 48.49
N PRO A 21 -14.72 -10.24 48.38
CA PRO A 21 -13.74 -9.69 47.44
C PRO A 21 -14.27 -9.82 46.01
N LEU A 22 -14.04 -8.79 45.19
CA LEU A 22 -14.32 -8.82 43.77
C LEU A 22 -13.02 -9.22 43.03
N ASP A 23 -13.15 -10.07 42.00
CA ASP A 23 -12.08 -10.47 41.11
C ASP A 23 -12.66 -10.52 39.70
N LEU A 24 -12.21 -9.61 38.81
CA LEU A 24 -12.62 -9.53 37.42
C LEU A 24 -11.75 -10.42 36.52
N GLY A 25 -10.72 -11.04 37.09
CA GLY A 25 -9.77 -11.88 36.39
C GLY A 25 -8.48 -11.14 35.97
N ALA A 26 -7.69 -11.80 35.14
CA ALA A 26 -6.39 -11.28 34.70
C ALA A 26 -6.55 -10.21 33.60
N ASP A 27 -5.55 -9.34 33.50
CA ASP A 27 -5.39 -8.44 32.38
C ASP A 27 -5.50 -9.18 31.05
N THR A 28 -6.08 -8.55 30.04
CA THR A 28 -6.34 -9.17 28.74
C THR A 28 -6.03 -8.21 27.61
N SER A 29 -6.21 -8.68 26.39
CA SER A 29 -5.96 -7.88 25.18
C SER A 29 -7.10 -8.09 24.19
N LEU A 30 -7.37 -7.06 23.37
CA LEU A 30 -8.39 -7.05 22.31
C LEU A 30 -7.82 -6.58 20.99
N CYS A 31 -8.31 -7.19 19.93
CA CYS A 31 -8.15 -6.67 18.58
C CYS A 31 -9.16 -5.56 18.29
N THR A 32 -8.86 -4.74 17.27
CA THR A 32 -9.79 -3.68 16.85
C THR A 32 -11.16 -4.25 16.48
N GLY A 33 -12.20 -3.74 17.13
CA GLY A 33 -13.59 -4.17 16.91
C GLY A 33 -14.03 -5.42 17.64
N GLU A 34 -13.16 -6.07 18.41
CA GLU A 34 -13.54 -7.18 19.28
C GLU A 34 -14.16 -6.70 20.61
N SER A 35 -14.82 -7.60 21.28
CA SER A 35 -15.40 -7.37 22.59
C SER A 35 -15.48 -8.65 23.41
N PHE A 36 -15.49 -8.52 24.73
CA PHE A 36 -15.76 -9.61 25.63
C PHE A 36 -16.68 -9.15 26.77
N THR A 37 -17.29 -10.11 27.46
CA THR A 37 -18.24 -9.82 28.54
C THR A 37 -17.64 -10.19 29.90
N LEU A 38 -17.59 -9.22 30.80
CA LEU A 38 -17.37 -9.45 32.23
C LEU A 38 -18.66 -9.76 32.89
N SER A 39 -18.68 -10.72 33.83
CA SER A 39 -19.88 -11.16 34.54
C SER A 39 -19.63 -11.21 36.03
N ILE A 40 -20.49 -10.56 36.81
CA ILE A 40 -20.50 -10.61 38.28
C ILE A 40 -21.75 -11.33 38.69
N THR A 41 -21.61 -12.50 39.31
CA THR A 41 -22.72 -13.35 39.76
C THR A 41 -22.91 -13.38 41.29
N THR A 42 -22.17 -12.53 42.01
CA THR A 42 -22.22 -12.45 43.46
C THR A 42 -23.61 -12.04 43.95
N PRO A 43 -24.32 -12.86 44.74
CA PRO A 43 -25.66 -12.52 45.20
C PRO A 43 -25.63 -11.50 46.33
N GLY A 44 -26.68 -10.68 46.41
CA GLY A 44 -26.89 -9.74 47.51
C GLY A 44 -26.00 -8.51 47.50
N VAL A 45 -25.37 -8.19 46.35
CA VAL A 45 -24.58 -6.97 46.16
C VAL A 45 -25.21 -6.09 45.08
N THR A 46 -24.96 -4.79 45.17
CA THR A 46 -25.17 -3.84 44.07
C THR A 46 -23.89 -3.72 43.28
N ILE A 47 -23.99 -3.76 41.96
CA ILE A 47 -22.86 -3.65 41.04
C ILE A 47 -22.83 -2.24 40.44
N LEU A 48 -21.64 -1.69 40.22
CA LEU A 48 -21.43 -0.43 39.51
C LEU A 48 -20.27 -0.59 38.53
N TRP A 49 -20.57 -0.40 37.23
CA TRP A 49 -19.60 -0.40 36.13
C TRP A 49 -19.19 1.01 35.78
N PRO A 50 -18.12 1.20 34.92
CA PRO A 50 -17.59 2.51 34.56
C PRO A 50 -18.59 3.44 33.89
N ASP A 51 -19.58 2.90 33.17
CA ASP A 51 -20.64 3.62 32.48
C ASP A 51 -21.85 3.96 33.42
N GLY A 52 -21.76 3.59 34.70
CA GLY A 52 -22.83 3.76 35.68
C GLY A 52 -23.89 2.67 35.63
N SER A 53 -23.74 1.67 34.76
CA SER A 53 -24.70 0.53 34.73
C SER A 53 -24.54 -0.37 35.94
N THR A 54 -25.63 -1.09 36.27
CA THR A 54 -25.72 -1.98 37.45
C THR A 54 -26.07 -3.41 37.05
N ALA A 55 -25.95 -3.74 35.79
CA ALA A 55 -26.23 -5.08 35.26
C ALA A 55 -25.21 -6.10 35.77
N THR A 56 -25.58 -7.37 35.78
CA THR A 56 -24.67 -8.46 36.13
C THR A 56 -23.59 -8.70 35.08
N ASN A 57 -23.79 -8.20 33.87
CA ASN A 57 -22.88 -8.33 32.75
C ASN A 57 -22.49 -6.95 32.22
N TYR A 58 -21.23 -6.80 31.87
CA TYR A 58 -20.68 -5.61 31.23
C TYR A 58 -19.89 -6.01 29.97
N ASN A 59 -20.26 -5.43 28.82
CA ASN A 59 -19.58 -5.71 27.56
C ASN A 59 -18.46 -4.70 27.36
N VAL A 60 -17.22 -5.19 27.32
CA VAL A 60 -16.01 -4.42 27.10
C VAL A 60 -15.74 -4.37 25.60
N THR A 61 -15.78 -3.18 25.01
CA THR A 61 -15.60 -2.94 23.57
C THR A 61 -14.36 -2.10 23.24
N GLY A 62 -13.57 -1.75 24.25
CA GLY A 62 -12.42 -0.86 24.10
C GLY A 62 -11.27 -1.25 25.01
N THR A 63 -10.14 -0.60 24.76
CA THR A 63 -8.90 -0.77 25.52
C THR A 63 -8.82 0.24 26.66
N GLY A 64 -8.06 -0.09 27.69
CA GLY A 64 -7.89 0.75 28.89
C GLY A 64 -8.18 0.00 30.18
N ILE A 65 -8.33 0.73 31.27
CA ILE A 65 -8.67 0.15 32.56
C ILE A 65 -10.19 0.04 32.65
N VAL A 66 -10.67 -1.17 32.89
CA VAL A 66 -12.07 -1.45 33.26
C VAL A 66 -12.11 -1.77 34.72
N PHE A 67 -13.01 -1.12 35.46
CA PHE A 67 -13.21 -1.39 36.86
C PHE A 67 -14.66 -1.84 37.14
N ALA A 68 -14.86 -2.53 38.21
CA ALA A 68 -16.19 -2.70 38.79
C ALA A 68 -16.14 -2.51 40.32
N GLU A 69 -17.22 -2.04 40.88
CA GLU A 69 -17.45 -1.96 42.29
C GLU A 69 -18.66 -2.80 42.64
N ILE A 70 -18.57 -3.55 43.72
CA ILE A 70 -19.71 -4.21 44.35
C ILE A 70 -19.89 -3.68 45.76
N SER A 71 -21.13 -3.49 46.17
CA SER A 71 -21.44 -2.97 47.48
C SER A 71 -22.64 -3.69 48.13
N ASN A 72 -22.62 -3.76 49.43
CA ASN A 72 -23.76 -4.14 50.26
C ASN A 72 -23.83 -3.23 51.52
N SER A 73 -24.71 -3.51 52.44
CA SER A 73 -24.84 -2.73 53.69
C SER A 73 -23.63 -2.81 54.63
N CYS A 74 -22.67 -3.70 54.38
CA CYS A 74 -21.46 -3.90 55.18
C CYS A 74 -20.20 -3.28 54.58
N GLY A 75 -20.25 -2.80 53.33
CA GLY A 75 -19.10 -2.15 52.67
C GLY A 75 -19.08 -2.28 51.17
N THR A 76 -17.92 -1.95 50.60
CA THR A 76 -17.64 -1.99 49.19
C THR A 76 -16.37 -2.81 48.89
N SER A 77 -16.31 -3.43 47.74
CA SER A 77 -15.12 -4.06 47.15
C SER A 77 -15.05 -3.68 45.69
N TYR A 78 -13.86 -3.50 45.18
CA TYR A 78 -13.64 -3.16 43.77
C TYR A 78 -12.46 -3.92 43.21
N ASP A 79 -12.42 -4.07 41.88
CA ASP A 79 -11.33 -4.64 41.14
C ASP A 79 -11.23 -3.99 39.78
N THR A 80 -10.06 -4.14 39.14
CA THR A 80 -9.73 -3.57 37.85
C THR A 80 -9.00 -4.57 36.99
N ILE A 81 -9.31 -4.55 35.69
CA ILE A 81 -8.47 -5.24 34.68
C ILE A 81 -7.94 -4.25 33.66
N GLN A 82 -6.72 -4.47 33.23
CA GLN A 82 -6.15 -3.74 32.09
C GLN A 82 -6.49 -4.48 30.80
N VAL A 83 -7.10 -3.77 29.84
CA VAL A 83 -7.37 -4.26 28.48
C VAL A 83 -6.40 -3.58 27.53
N ASN A 84 -5.48 -4.34 26.96
CA ASN A 84 -4.47 -3.85 26.04
C ASN A 84 -4.95 -3.96 24.59
N ALA A 85 -4.44 -3.09 23.70
CA ALA A 85 -4.64 -3.23 22.28
C ALA A 85 -3.65 -4.24 21.70
N LEU A 86 -4.14 -5.20 20.93
CA LEU A 86 -3.29 -5.99 20.04
C LEU A 86 -3.14 -5.26 18.69
N PRO A 87 -1.99 -5.36 18.04
CA PRO A 87 -1.80 -4.78 16.72
C PRO A 87 -2.63 -5.52 15.68
N ASP A 88 -3.30 -4.77 14.81
CA ASP A 88 -3.97 -5.33 13.64
C ASP A 88 -2.97 -6.04 12.71
N VAL A 89 -3.48 -6.93 11.86
CA VAL A 89 -2.65 -7.57 10.84
C VAL A 89 -2.14 -6.50 9.87
N PRO A 90 -0.82 -6.39 9.67
CA PRO A 90 -0.25 -5.43 8.73
C PRO A 90 -0.72 -5.70 7.30
N ALA A 91 -0.76 -4.67 6.45
CA ALA A 91 -0.97 -4.86 5.03
C ALA A 91 0.18 -5.66 4.40
N LEU A 92 -0.15 -6.62 3.55
CA LEU A 92 0.80 -7.43 2.82
C LEU A 92 0.79 -7.00 1.35
N ASN A 93 2.00 -6.86 0.76
CA ASN A 93 2.19 -6.62 -0.66
C ASN A 93 3.49 -7.29 -1.09
N LEU A 94 3.39 -8.30 -1.94
CA LEU A 94 4.52 -9.04 -2.53
C LEU A 94 5.15 -8.30 -3.72
N GLY A 95 4.49 -7.25 -4.21
CA GLY A 95 4.92 -6.49 -5.37
C GLY A 95 4.14 -6.86 -6.64
N VAL A 96 4.72 -6.51 -7.78
CA VAL A 96 4.15 -6.81 -9.11
C VAL A 96 4.61 -8.19 -9.58
N ASP A 97 3.83 -8.81 -10.47
CA ASP A 97 4.18 -10.05 -11.14
C ASP A 97 5.56 -9.95 -11.80
N GLN A 98 6.29 -11.04 -11.79
CA GLN A 98 7.68 -11.08 -12.25
C GLN A 98 7.85 -12.08 -13.39
N THR A 99 8.84 -11.80 -14.22
CA THR A 99 9.25 -12.71 -15.27
C THR A 99 10.61 -13.30 -14.94
N LEU A 100 10.69 -14.62 -14.92
CA LEU A 100 11.88 -15.41 -14.60
C LEU A 100 12.53 -15.87 -15.90
N CYS A 101 13.83 -15.64 -16.02
CA CYS A 101 14.62 -16.20 -17.08
C CYS A 101 15.31 -17.49 -16.65
N PRO A 102 15.63 -18.43 -17.58
CA PRO A 102 16.26 -19.69 -17.22
C PRO A 102 17.52 -19.51 -16.39
N GLY A 103 17.56 -20.15 -15.22
CA GLY A 103 18.68 -20.09 -14.29
C GLY A 103 18.66 -18.94 -13.30
N GLU A 104 17.64 -18.09 -13.31
CA GLU A 104 17.41 -17.06 -12.30
C GLU A 104 16.76 -17.63 -11.04
N ILE A 105 16.91 -16.87 -9.95
CA ILE A 105 16.25 -17.13 -8.67
C ILE A 105 15.56 -15.85 -8.24
N ILE A 106 14.26 -15.92 -8.09
CA ILE A 106 13.49 -14.83 -7.48
C ILE A 106 13.48 -15.08 -5.97
N THR A 107 13.83 -14.08 -5.20
CA THR A 107 13.81 -14.14 -3.73
C THR A 107 12.86 -13.08 -3.19
N LEU A 108 11.83 -13.52 -2.50
CA LEU A 108 10.84 -12.67 -1.84
C LEU A 108 11.17 -12.56 -0.35
N THR A 109 11.29 -11.34 0.15
CA THR A 109 11.55 -11.03 1.56
C THR A 109 10.62 -9.91 2.03
N PRO A 110 9.36 -10.20 2.38
CA PRO A 110 8.38 -9.17 2.73
C PRO A 110 8.77 -8.31 3.94
N GLY A 111 9.57 -8.85 4.87
CA GLY A 111 10.15 -8.08 5.97
C GLY A 111 9.16 -7.61 7.03
N ILE A 112 7.99 -8.24 7.15
CA ILE A 112 6.94 -7.87 8.10
C ILE A 112 7.23 -8.55 9.44
N ALA A 113 7.38 -7.76 10.49
CA ALA A 113 7.66 -8.25 11.83
C ALA A 113 6.38 -8.60 12.60
N ASN A 114 6.52 -9.45 13.64
CA ASN A 114 5.46 -9.84 14.57
C ASN A 114 4.26 -10.52 13.90
N VAL A 115 4.49 -11.27 12.83
CA VAL A 115 3.51 -12.10 12.15
C VAL A 115 4.07 -13.50 11.89
N GLN A 116 3.20 -14.47 11.72
CA GLN A 116 3.55 -15.79 11.21
C GLN A 116 3.40 -15.78 9.70
N TYR A 117 4.35 -16.41 9.00
CA TYR A 117 4.35 -16.59 7.56
C TYR A 117 3.84 -17.99 7.21
N LEU A 118 3.07 -18.09 6.15
CA LEU A 118 2.66 -19.36 5.56
C LEU A 118 2.62 -19.21 4.03
N TRP A 119 3.58 -19.84 3.37
CA TRP A 119 3.68 -19.88 1.92
C TRP A 119 2.82 -21.02 1.33
N GLN A 120 2.57 -20.99 0.01
CA GLN A 120 1.77 -21.99 -0.70
C GLN A 120 2.31 -23.44 -0.55
N ASP A 121 3.60 -23.60 -0.31
CA ASP A 121 4.23 -24.92 -0.10
C ASP A 121 4.18 -25.39 1.36
N GLY A 122 3.55 -24.60 2.24
CA GLY A 122 3.45 -24.87 3.68
C GLY A 122 4.67 -24.40 4.49
N SER A 123 5.69 -23.80 3.87
CA SER A 123 6.83 -23.25 4.58
C SER A 123 6.45 -21.99 5.36
N THR A 124 7.18 -21.74 6.47
CA THR A 124 6.95 -20.63 7.40
C THR A 124 8.16 -19.69 7.50
N ALA A 125 9.09 -19.78 6.56
CA ALA A 125 10.27 -18.95 6.52
C ALA A 125 9.92 -17.48 6.22
N SER A 126 10.74 -16.56 6.71
CA SER A 126 10.58 -15.11 6.45
C SER A 126 10.92 -14.69 5.01
N SER A 127 11.41 -15.63 4.19
CA SER A 127 11.70 -15.44 2.78
C SER A 127 11.32 -16.69 1.99
N TYR A 128 11.01 -16.49 0.72
CA TYR A 128 10.70 -17.56 -0.24
C TYR A 128 11.54 -17.40 -1.49
N GLN A 129 12.00 -18.51 -2.07
CA GLN A 129 12.76 -18.52 -3.32
C GLN A 129 12.06 -19.40 -4.35
N SER A 130 11.96 -18.89 -5.58
CA SER A 130 11.48 -19.64 -6.73
C SER A 130 12.51 -19.62 -7.86
N THR A 131 12.56 -20.73 -8.58
CA THR A 131 13.36 -20.91 -9.80
C THR A 131 12.50 -21.39 -10.98
N VAL A 132 11.20 -21.36 -10.83
CA VAL A 132 10.23 -21.90 -11.81
C VAL A 132 9.03 -20.96 -11.92
N GLU A 133 8.29 -21.11 -13.02
CA GLU A 133 6.98 -20.48 -13.18
C GLU A 133 6.01 -21.03 -12.14
N GLU A 134 5.44 -20.16 -11.34
CA GLU A 134 4.45 -20.50 -10.32
C GLU A 134 3.68 -19.27 -9.83
N THR A 135 2.53 -19.52 -9.23
CA THR A 135 1.81 -18.50 -8.44
C THR A 135 2.25 -18.61 -6.99
N ILE A 136 2.91 -17.58 -6.50
CA ILE A 136 3.31 -17.49 -5.10
C ILE A 136 2.17 -16.90 -4.31
N ILE A 137 1.82 -17.57 -3.21
CA ILE A 137 0.81 -17.13 -2.25
C ILE A 137 1.47 -17.03 -0.89
N LEU A 138 1.38 -15.88 -0.26
CA LEU A 138 1.77 -15.71 1.13
C LEU A 138 0.55 -15.32 1.95
N ILE A 139 0.39 -16.00 3.07
CA ILE A 139 -0.54 -15.62 4.13
C ILE A 139 0.33 -15.18 5.32
N ILE A 140 0.03 -14.03 5.87
CA ILE A 140 0.58 -13.60 7.16
C ILE A 140 -0.55 -13.53 8.18
N SER A 141 -0.23 -13.90 9.43
CA SER A 141 -1.21 -13.90 10.52
C SER A 141 -0.60 -13.48 11.84
N ASN A 142 -1.44 -12.93 12.70
CA ASN A 142 -1.18 -12.68 14.12
C ASN A 142 -2.43 -13.03 14.92
N ASP A 143 -2.46 -12.70 16.21
CA ASP A 143 -3.61 -12.99 17.07
C ASP A 143 -4.89 -12.27 16.65
N CYS A 144 -4.80 -11.22 15.83
CA CYS A 144 -5.94 -10.43 15.35
C CYS A 144 -6.45 -10.85 13.96
N GLY A 145 -5.88 -11.88 13.35
CA GLY A 145 -6.36 -12.42 12.09
C GLY A 145 -5.26 -12.69 11.06
N SER A 146 -5.64 -12.69 9.78
CA SER A 146 -4.72 -12.96 8.68
C SER A 146 -5.04 -12.10 7.46
N THR A 147 -4.04 -11.88 6.64
CA THR A 147 -4.16 -11.32 5.30
C THR A 147 -3.29 -12.10 4.33
N SER A 148 -3.60 -12.04 3.05
CA SER A 148 -2.84 -12.74 2.01
C SER A 148 -2.62 -11.86 0.80
N ASP A 149 -1.57 -12.16 0.06
CA ASP A 149 -1.28 -11.59 -1.24
C ASP A 149 -0.71 -12.64 -2.17
N THR A 150 -0.80 -12.38 -3.47
CA THR A 150 -0.36 -13.28 -4.52
C THR A 150 0.56 -12.54 -5.49
N LEU A 151 1.58 -13.25 -5.98
CA LEU A 151 2.49 -12.79 -7.02
C LEU A 151 2.64 -13.90 -8.04
N GLU A 152 2.46 -13.58 -9.33
CA GLU A 152 2.66 -14.53 -10.42
C GLU A 152 4.08 -14.43 -10.95
N ILE A 153 4.73 -15.59 -11.08
CA ILE A 153 6.02 -15.73 -11.78
C ILE A 153 5.75 -16.44 -13.08
N THR A 154 6.07 -15.77 -14.20
CA THR A 154 6.01 -16.35 -15.55
C THR A 154 7.41 -16.60 -16.05
N GLU A 155 7.64 -17.69 -16.80
CA GLU A 155 8.93 -17.95 -17.43
C GLU A 155 9.00 -17.31 -18.81
N SER A 156 10.11 -16.63 -19.13
CA SER A 156 10.39 -16.13 -20.46
C SER A 156 11.73 -16.67 -20.96
N THR A 157 11.70 -17.27 -22.11
CA THR A 157 12.91 -17.70 -22.81
C THR A 157 13.43 -16.66 -23.80
N GLN A 158 12.71 -15.55 -23.98
CA GLN A 158 13.07 -14.50 -24.92
C GLN A 158 13.66 -13.30 -24.19
N GLY A 159 14.79 -12.82 -24.69
CA GLY A 159 15.34 -11.52 -24.31
C GLY A 159 14.41 -10.36 -24.64
N PRO A 160 14.73 -9.16 -24.18
CA PRO A 160 13.93 -7.98 -24.48
C PRO A 160 13.86 -7.76 -26.00
N GLN A 161 12.77 -7.19 -26.48
CA GLN A 161 12.62 -6.79 -27.88
C GLN A 161 12.54 -5.27 -27.92
N VAL A 162 13.59 -4.59 -28.39
CA VAL A 162 13.63 -3.14 -28.48
C VAL A 162 13.17 -2.67 -29.85
N GLY A 163 12.36 -1.59 -29.89
CA GLY A 163 11.96 -0.93 -31.13
C GLY A 163 11.94 0.58 -30.91
N LEU A 164 12.80 1.30 -31.64
CA LEU A 164 12.90 2.77 -31.59
C LEU A 164 11.96 3.47 -32.58
N GLY A 165 11.24 2.67 -33.37
CA GLY A 165 10.30 3.19 -34.35
C GLY A 165 10.94 3.56 -35.70
N ASN A 166 10.25 4.38 -36.50
CA ASN A 166 10.75 4.80 -37.80
C ASN A 166 11.78 5.94 -37.66
N ASP A 167 12.64 6.07 -38.69
CA ASP A 167 13.57 7.19 -38.80
C ASP A 167 12.83 8.53 -38.70
N ILE A 168 13.46 9.51 -38.06
CA ILE A 168 12.90 10.81 -37.73
C ILE A 168 13.56 11.88 -38.60
N GLN A 169 12.71 12.71 -39.22
CA GLN A 169 13.17 13.89 -39.93
C GLN A 169 12.51 15.14 -39.35
N VAL A 170 13.31 16.13 -38.95
CA VAL A 170 12.88 17.40 -38.37
C VAL A 170 13.65 18.58 -38.90
N CYS A 171 13.17 19.78 -38.70
CA CYS A 171 13.83 21.00 -39.17
C CYS A 171 15.09 21.33 -38.36
N ALA A 172 16.00 22.07 -38.98
CA ALA A 172 17.22 22.56 -38.34
C ALA A 172 16.84 23.42 -37.09
N GLY A 173 17.53 23.13 -35.97
CA GLY A 173 17.29 23.80 -34.68
C GLY A 173 16.32 23.08 -33.75
N GLU A 174 15.66 22.04 -34.19
CA GLU A 174 14.79 21.21 -33.33
C GLU A 174 15.60 20.21 -32.50
N THR A 175 14.94 19.72 -31.46
CA THR A 175 15.51 18.70 -30.56
C THR A 175 14.59 17.48 -30.61
N VAL A 176 15.19 16.31 -30.79
CA VAL A 176 14.49 15.02 -30.85
C VAL A 176 14.74 14.25 -29.57
N THR A 177 13.70 13.68 -28.97
CA THR A 177 13.81 12.72 -27.87
C THR A 177 13.38 11.33 -28.36
N ILE A 178 14.31 10.39 -28.29
CA ILE A 178 14.14 8.98 -28.69
C ILE A 178 13.84 8.17 -27.43
N GLN A 179 12.79 7.33 -27.47
CA GLN A 179 12.39 6.48 -26.37
C GLN A 179 12.01 5.09 -26.89
N SER A 180 12.44 4.04 -26.21
CA SER A 180 12.08 2.67 -26.57
C SER A 180 10.73 2.22 -26.04
N GLY A 181 10.22 2.89 -24.99
CA GLY A 181 8.97 2.50 -24.31
C GLY A 181 9.04 1.17 -23.55
N ILE A 182 10.20 0.51 -23.52
CA ILE A 182 10.41 -0.76 -22.80
C ILE A 182 10.85 -0.47 -21.35
N SER A 183 10.44 -1.31 -20.41
CA SER A 183 10.82 -1.23 -18.99
C SER A 183 11.38 -2.57 -18.50
N GLY A 184 11.98 -2.58 -17.31
CA GLY A 184 12.55 -3.80 -16.74
C GLY A 184 13.85 -4.26 -17.39
N VAL A 185 14.56 -3.34 -18.06
CA VAL A 185 15.82 -3.59 -18.76
C VAL A 185 16.87 -2.55 -18.38
N SER A 186 18.14 -2.89 -18.59
CA SER A 186 19.22 -1.91 -18.64
C SER A 186 19.35 -1.32 -20.04
N TYR A 187 19.71 -0.05 -20.14
CA TYR A 187 19.86 0.69 -21.40
C TYR A 187 21.33 1.02 -21.63
N LEU A 188 21.75 0.94 -22.86
CA LEU A 188 23.11 1.37 -23.29
C LEU A 188 23.04 1.99 -24.68
N TRP A 189 23.22 3.29 -24.78
CA TRP A 189 23.33 4.03 -26.00
C TRP A 189 24.79 3.98 -26.56
N GLN A 190 24.94 4.31 -27.82
CA GLN A 190 26.24 4.29 -28.53
C GLN A 190 27.33 5.14 -27.87
N ASP A 191 26.98 6.13 -27.06
CA ASP A 191 27.91 7.02 -26.35
C ASP A 191 28.13 6.61 -24.87
N GLY A 192 27.52 5.48 -24.44
CA GLY A 192 27.60 4.97 -23.09
C GLY A 192 26.50 5.51 -22.13
N ALA A 193 25.57 6.33 -22.61
CA ALA A 193 24.44 6.78 -21.82
C ALA A 193 23.53 5.60 -21.45
N THR A 194 22.95 5.61 -20.21
CA THR A 194 22.12 4.53 -19.67
C THR A 194 20.69 4.97 -19.32
N SER A 195 20.27 6.12 -19.82
CA SER A 195 18.90 6.62 -19.64
C SER A 195 17.91 5.89 -20.55
N PRO A 196 16.64 5.69 -20.12
CA PRO A 196 15.58 5.13 -20.97
C PRO A 196 15.22 6.02 -22.17
N ALA A 197 15.62 7.28 -22.14
CA ALA A 197 15.43 8.24 -23.22
C ALA A 197 16.76 8.89 -23.62
N TYR A 198 16.90 9.20 -24.90
CA TYR A 198 18.04 9.91 -25.46
C TYR A 198 17.57 11.16 -26.19
N THR A 199 18.18 12.30 -25.89
CA THR A 199 17.83 13.58 -26.51
C THR A 199 19.00 14.08 -27.36
N THR A 200 18.70 14.46 -28.61
CA THR A 200 19.71 14.96 -29.56
C THR A 200 19.17 16.17 -30.32
N ASN A 201 20.10 17.05 -30.71
CA ASN A 201 19.92 18.12 -31.70
C ASN A 201 20.89 17.97 -32.88
N GLN A 202 21.43 16.78 -33.08
CA GLN A 202 22.35 16.42 -34.14
C GLN A 202 21.74 15.33 -35.00
N SER A 203 21.96 15.43 -36.33
CA SER A 203 21.67 14.32 -37.24
C SER A 203 22.65 13.18 -37.01
N GLY A 204 22.17 11.95 -37.14
CA GLY A 204 22.99 10.76 -36.93
C GLY A 204 22.18 9.48 -36.83
N VAL A 205 22.90 8.38 -36.67
CA VAL A 205 22.31 7.08 -36.35
C VAL A 205 22.51 6.83 -34.86
N PHE A 206 21.41 6.58 -34.15
CA PHE A 206 21.39 6.30 -32.73
C PHE A 206 21.11 4.83 -32.51
N ILE A 207 21.91 4.21 -31.66
CA ILE A 207 21.88 2.79 -31.38
C ILE A 207 21.55 2.60 -29.90
N LEU A 208 20.52 1.85 -29.62
CA LEU A 208 20.17 1.43 -28.28
C LEU A 208 20.29 -0.07 -28.13
N THR A 209 21.10 -0.52 -27.18
CA THR A 209 21.13 -1.89 -26.70
C THR A 209 20.39 -1.94 -25.39
N VAL A 210 19.40 -2.84 -25.26
CA VAL A 210 18.72 -3.16 -24.01
C VAL A 210 19.11 -4.56 -23.56
N ASN A 211 19.22 -4.75 -22.25
CA ASN A 211 19.60 -6.04 -21.70
C ASN A 211 18.82 -6.33 -20.40
N ASN A 212 18.38 -7.57 -20.25
CA ASN A 212 17.93 -8.16 -18.99
C ASN A 212 18.60 -9.53 -18.82
N SER A 213 18.20 -10.28 -17.80
CA SER A 213 18.72 -11.61 -17.53
C SER A 213 18.38 -12.65 -18.61
N CYS A 214 17.31 -12.44 -19.39
CA CYS A 214 16.95 -13.33 -20.50
C CYS A 214 17.75 -13.06 -21.79
N GLY A 215 18.52 -11.97 -21.89
CA GLY A 215 19.31 -11.64 -23.05
C GLY A 215 19.38 -10.15 -23.36
N ALA A 216 19.88 -9.84 -24.54
CA ALA A 216 20.02 -8.48 -25.05
C ALA A 216 19.39 -8.36 -26.43
N ASP A 217 18.95 -7.17 -26.77
CA ASP A 217 18.49 -6.79 -28.10
C ASP A 217 18.97 -5.38 -28.44
N THR A 218 19.10 -5.10 -29.73
CA THR A 218 19.65 -3.84 -30.22
C THR A 218 18.85 -3.34 -31.40
N ASP A 219 18.44 -2.08 -31.34
CA ASP A 219 17.80 -1.40 -32.48
C ASP A 219 18.46 -0.07 -32.77
N THR A 220 18.24 0.41 -34.00
CA THR A 220 18.83 1.64 -34.53
C THR A 220 17.77 2.53 -35.11
N ILE A 221 17.95 3.85 -34.96
CA ILE A 221 17.10 4.87 -35.56
C ILE A 221 17.95 5.97 -36.15
N ALA A 222 17.66 6.37 -37.40
CA ALA A 222 18.25 7.53 -38.01
C ALA A 222 17.45 8.80 -37.66
N VAL A 223 18.16 9.85 -37.30
CA VAL A 223 17.60 11.19 -37.09
C VAL A 223 18.26 12.12 -38.13
N ASP A 224 17.44 12.74 -38.95
CA ASP A 224 17.86 13.76 -39.88
C ASP A 224 17.32 15.12 -39.45
N ILE A 225 18.20 16.00 -39.01
CA ILE A 225 17.88 17.39 -38.63
C ILE A 225 18.38 18.28 -39.77
N SER A 226 17.60 18.34 -40.81
CA SER A 226 17.92 19.07 -42.03
C SER A 226 16.67 19.84 -42.53
N GLY A 227 16.93 20.80 -43.34
CA GLY A 227 15.87 21.61 -43.93
C GLY A 227 15.66 22.94 -43.20
N VAL A 228 15.87 23.99 -43.93
CA VAL A 228 15.43 25.34 -43.53
C VAL A 228 14.05 25.52 -44.15
N PRO A 229 13.04 26.03 -43.44
CA PRO A 229 11.79 26.39 -44.07
C PRO A 229 12.06 27.26 -45.29
N PRO A 230 11.45 27.02 -46.43
CA PRO A 230 11.65 27.86 -47.59
C PRO A 230 11.33 29.31 -47.25
N ALA A 231 12.26 30.21 -47.47
CA ALA A 231 12.01 31.64 -47.24
C ALA A 231 10.89 32.12 -48.17
N PRO A 232 9.82 32.68 -47.66
CA PRO A 232 8.75 33.17 -48.53
C PRO A 232 9.29 34.31 -49.38
N VAL A 233 9.17 34.18 -50.70
CA VAL A 233 9.56 35.23 -51.64
C VAL A 233 8.27 35.91 -52.14
N LEU A 234 8.00 37.09 -51.67
CA LEU A 234 6.83 37.87 -52.06
C LEU A 234 7.06 38.71 -53.36
N GLY A 235 8.24 38.68 -53.89
CA GLY A 235 8.63 39.49 -55.02
C GLY A 235 9.13 40.89 -54.58
N PRO A 236 9.48 41.76 -55.57
CA PRO A 236 9.94 43.11 -55.25
C PRO A 236 8.81 43.98 -54.74
N ASP A 237 9.18 44.96 -53.92
CA ASP A 237 8.24 45.97 -53.42
C ASP A 237 7.48 46.60 -54.56
N THR A 238 6.18 46.73 -54.42
CA THR A 238 5.30 47.34 -55.46
C THR A 238 4.43 48.43 -54.85
N THR A 239 4.04 49.37 -55.74
CA THR A 239 3.10 50.43 -55.34
C THR A 239 1.79 50.23 -56.07
N LEU A 240 0.68 50.43 -55.33
CA LEU A 240 -0.67 50.29 -55.84
C LEU A 240 -1.34 51.66 -55.89
N CYS A 241 -2.19 51.86 -56.91
CA CYS A 241 -3.11 52.98 -56.92
C CYS A 241 -4.26 52.78 -55.94
N GLU A 242 -4.81 53.87 -55.42
CA GLU A 242 -5.93 53.84 -54.49
C GLU A 242 -7.10 53.04 -55.09
N GLY A 243 -7.65 52.07 -54.28
CA GLY A 243 -8.78 51.24 -54.72
C GLY A 243 -8.41 49.92 -55.43
N ILE A 244 -7.12 49.61 -55.59
CA ILE A 244 -6.64 48.34 -56.17
C ILE A 244 -6.24 47.40 -55.04
N THR A 245 -6.65 46.13 -55.11
CA THR A 245 -6.26 45.05 -54.18
C THR A 245 -5.14 44.24 -54.79
N LEU A 246 -4.07 44.02 -54.04
CA LEU A 246 -3.00 43.07 -54.38
C LEU A 246 -3.26 41.72 -53.74
N LEU A 247 -3.34 40.67 -54.51
CA LEU A 247 -3.35 39.31 -54.01
C LEU A 247 -1.87 38.83 -53.93
N LEU A 248 -1.36 38.68 -52.75
CA LEU A 248 -0.04 38.08 -52.56
C LEU A 248 -0.19 36.55 -52.55
N ILE A 249 0.45 35.90 -53.50
CA ILE A 249 0.51 34.44 -53.60
C ILE A 249 1.97 34.05 -53.37
N SER A 250 2.25 33.37 -52.26
CA SER A 250 3.58 32.73 -52.10
C SER A 250 3.59 31.44 -52.91
N SER A 251 4.61 31.23 -53.72
CA SER A 251 4.87 29.92 -54.30
C SER A 251 5.52 29.04 -53.23
N ALA A 252 4.70 28.18 -52.61
CA ALA A 252 5.25 27.11 -51.81
C ALA A 252 5.59 25.92 -52.71
N ASP A 253 6.76 25.33 -52.52
CA ASP A 253 7.10 24.03 -53.13
C ASP A 253 6.05 22.98 -52.68
N ALA A 254 5.78 22.00 -53.57
CA ALA A 254 4.80 20.97 -53.35
C ALA A 254 5.10 20.19 -52.05
N GLY A 255 4.36 20.44 -50.99
CA GLY A 255 4.51 19.84 -49.67
C GLY A 255 4.41 20.79 -48.48
N THR A 256 4.39 22.11 -48.71
CA THR A 256 4.18 23.11 -47.65
C THR A 256 2.73 23.55 -47.62
N SER A 257 2.04 23.38 -46.48
CA SER A 257 0.74 24.02 -46.19
C SER A 257 0.99 25.44 -45.67
N ILE A 258 0.24 26.42 -46.22
CA ILE A 258 0.22 27.80 -45.75
C ILE A 258 -0.99 27.91 -44.81
N GLU A 259 -0.78 28.21 -43.50
CA GLU A 259 -1.81 28.68 -42.56
C GLU A 259 -1.97 30.19 -42.66
#